data_b2de4718e106bd607d50e4a84defb1b3
#
_entry.id   b2de4718e106bd607d50e4a84defb1b3
#
_cell.length_a   1.000
_cell.length_b   1.000
_cell.length_c   1.000
_cell.angle_alpha   90.00
_cell.angle_beta   90.00
_cell.angle_gamma   90.00
#
_symmetry.space_group_name_H-M   'P 1'
#
loop_
_entity.id
_entity.type
_entity.pdbx_description
1 polymer ?
#
loop_
_entity_poly.entity_id
_entity_poly.type
_entity_poly.pdbx_seq_one_letter_code
_entity_poly.pdbx_strand_id
1 'polypeptide(L)'
;MDEEDPNLFTEFVDGLNGLLDDTFSKDDYVPIWKEITENVDKFNQPGIFTALIGYEWTPAPTGDNLHRVVVFKDDAKIAQKIIPFSAIDSNKPEDLWNFLKEYNSSTGGEAISISHNSNISGGRMFPLENSYGEPIDSAYANMRNRWEPLVEATQVKGDSETHPTLSPDDAFADYETWEGNIGRSQTKRLVRISNTGDCKDPLNYKCYKYKEEEEDRYIGSYVRSGLRRGLEIEKKIGTNPFKFGLIGSTDNHTALAASEEDNFFGKFLDSEPGPGRVDSCMAGCGRPVNMADGEDIPSGDLWRNWQITASGYAGVWARDNTREEIFDAFKRKETYATTGPRIAVRFFGSWEFTEKDSFDPNFVEVGYEKGVPMGSDLPLRETNKSPNFLIMAAKDPNGANLERVQVVKGWTNKDGSSSEKVYDVDLSSDAGSSTVNAETATYKNSIGESQFVSFWSDPDFNPREQSFYYVRVIEIPTPRWTTYDSVVFGNKLPKFIPRSHQERAYTSPIWYSPE
;
A
#
# COMPACT_ATOMS: atom_id res chain seq x y z
N MET A 1 17.04 -2.05 -34.97
CA MET A 1 17.22 -1.24 -33.74
C MET A 1 17.41 -2.24 -32.65
N ASP A 2 18.57 -2.21 -32.08
CA ASP A 2 19.08 -3.23 -31.17
C ASP A 2 18.19 -3.40 -29.94
N GLU A 3 18.12 -4.64 -29.45
CA GLU A 3 17.46 -4.99 -28.17
C GLU A 3 17.95 -4.00 -27.11
N GLU A 4 17.04 -3.19 -26.55
CA GLU A 4 17.39 -2.26 -25.50
C GLU A 4 17.91 -3.07 -24.29
N ASP A 5 19.10 -2.71 -23.88
CA ASP A 5 19.81 -3.35 -22.78
C ASP A 5 18.94 -3.29 -21.50
N PRO A 6 18.59 -4.44 -20.91
CA PRO A 6 17.78 -4.48 -19.68
C PRO A 6 18.46 -3.78 -18.48
N ASN A 7 19.72 -3.42 -18.60
CA ASN A 7 20.47 -2.70 -17.58
C ASN A 7 20.44 -1.17 -17.76
N LEU A 8 19.90 -0.64 -18.87
CA LEU A 8 19.99 0.78 -19.21
C LEU A 8 19.44 1.70 -18.10
N PHE A 9 18.34 1.30 -17.44
CA PHE A 9 17.79 2.07 -16.31
C PHE A 9 18.67 1.93 -15.06
N THR A 10 19.20 0.75 -14.81
CA THR A 10 20.16 0.52 -13.73
C THR A 10 21.43 1.30 -13.96
N GLU A 11 21.98 1.27 -15.19
CA GLU A 11 23.14 2.06 -15.57
C GLU A 11 22.86 3.56 -15.51
N PHE A 12 21.64 4.01 -15.86
CA PHE A 12 21.23 5.41 -15.72
C PHE A 12 21.16 5.83 -14.23
N VAL A 13 20.55 5.00 -13.38
CA VAL A 13 20.47 5.28 -11.94
C VAL A 13 21.86 5.19 -11.29
N ASP A 14 22.66 4.20 -11.64
CA ASP A 14 24.04 4.06 -11.15
C ASP A 14 24.93 5.18 -11.70
N GLY A 15 24.72 5.59 -12.94
CA GLY A 15 25.38 6.75 -13.54
C GLY A 15 24.97 8.06 -12.89
N LEU A 16 23.68 8.22 -12.55
CA LEU A 16 23.18 9.39 -11.82
C LEU A 16 23.73 9.42 -10.38
N ASN A 17 23.76 8.27 -9.71
CA ASN A 17 24.35 8.13 -8.40
C ASN A 17 25.86 8.38 -8.42
N GLY A 18 26.58 7.85 -9.42
CA GLY A 18 28.00 8.13 -9.62
C GLY A 18 28.29 9.60 -9.95
N LEU A 19 27.43 10.26 -10.74
CA LEU A 19 27.54 11.69 -11.05
C LEU A 19 27.28 12.55 -9.80
N LEU A 20 26.36 12.13 -8.94
CA LEU A 20 26.06 12.79 -7.67
C LEU A 20 27.21 12.59 -6.67
N ASP A 21 27.80 11.39 -6.60
CA ASP A 21 28.93 11.08 -5.73
C ASP A 21 30.20 11.86 -6.11
N ASP A 22 30.45 12.07 -7.42
CA ASP A 22 31.57 12.87 -7.91
C ASP A 22 31.33 14.39 -7.85
N THR A 23 30.08 14.84 -7.78
CA THR A 23 29.71 16.27 -7.92
C THR A 23 29.31 16.92 -6.60
N PHE A 24 28.78 16.18 -5.64
CA PHE A 24 28.28 16.68 -4.37
C PHE A 24 28.92 15.96 -3.19
N SER A 25 29.49 16.73 -2.28
CA SER A 25 29.93 16.23 -0.97
C SER A 25 28.75 16.14 -0.01
N LYS A 26 28.84 15.34 1.05
CA LYS A 26 27.81 15.32 2.11
C LYS A 26 27.58 16.71 2.73
N ASP A 27 28.58 17.56 2.74
CA ASP A 27 28.49 18.92 3.27
C ASP A 27 27.57 19.81 2.41
N ASP A 28 27.41 19.53 1.12
CA ASP A 28 26.50 20.24 0.22
C ASP A 28 25.03 19.98 0.53
N TYR A 29 24.71 18.85 1.16
CA TYR A 29 23.34 18.52 1.59
C TYR A 29 22.94 19.20 2.90
N VAL A 30 23.87 19.63 3.72
CA VAL A 30 23.58 20.26 5.03
C VAL A 30 22.66 21.48 4.89
N PRO A 31 22.94 22.48 4.03
CA PRO A 31 22.08 23.64 3.89
C PRO A 31 20.70 23.29 3.33
N ILE A 32 20.63 22.32 2.39
CA ILE A 32 19.37 21.85 1.81
C ILE A 32 18.51 21.17 2.88
N TRP A 33 19.10 20.24 3.64
CA TRP A 33 18.39 19.54 4.71
C TRP A 33 17.92 20.50 5.80
N LYS A 34 18.73 21.49 6.13
CA LYS A 34 18.35 22.57 7.06
C LYS A 34 17.13 23.33 6.56
N GLU A 35 17.13 23.78 5.30
CA GLU A 35 16.02 24.52 4.71
C GLU A 35 14.73 23.67 4.69
N ILE A 36 14.80 22.40 4.29
CA ILE A 36 13.67 21.49 4.27
C ILE A 36 13.07 21.36 5.67
N THR A 37 13.87 21.04 6.67
CA THR A 37 13.39 20.81 8.04
C THR A 37 12.79 22.07 8.68
N GLU A 38 13.41 23.24 8.46
CA GLU A 38 12.91 24.54 8.93
C GLU A 38 11.58 24.92 8.25
N ASN A 39 11.45 24.64 6.95
CA ASN A 39 10.18 24.85 6.24
C ASN A 39 9.07 23.94 6.77
N VAL A 40 9.36 22.68 7.03
CA VAL A 40 8.37 21.75 7.63
C VAL A 40 7.93 22.25 9.01
N ASP A 41 8.84 22.71 9.86
CA ASP A 41 8.51 23.27 11.18
C ASP A 41 7.66 24.53 11.07
N LYS A 42 7.95 25.39 10.11
CA LYS A 42 7.20 26.62 9.87
C LYS A 42 5.72 26.36 9.56
N PHE A 43 5.41 25.25 8.87
CA PHE A 43 4.04 24.90 8.52
C PHE A 43 3.38 23.94 9.53
N ASN A 44 4.12 23.42 10.49
CA ASN A 44 3.56 22.60 11.55
C ASN A 44 2.78 23.45 12.55
N GLN A 45 1.48 23.26 12.63
CA GLN A 45 0.56 23.99 13.52
C GLN A 45 -0.23 22.97 14.35
N PRO A 46 0.29 22.55 15.53
CA PRO A 46 -0.35 21.55 16.37
C PRO A 46 -1.83 21.82 16.62
N GLY A 47 -2.66 20.81 16.47
CA GLY A 47 -4.13 20.89 16.57
C GLY A 47 -4.84 21.38 15.30
N ILE A 48 -4.12 21.87 14.29
CA ILE A 48 -4.68 22.39 13.03
C ILE A 48 -4.13 21.59 11.84
N PHE A 49 -2.81 21.62 11.67
CA PHE A 49 -2.10 20.95 10.58
C PHE A 49 -0.77 20.41 11.10
N THR A 50 -0.59 19.10 10.99
CA THR A 50 0.67 18.46 11.35
C THR A 50 1.52 18.24 10.11
N ALA A 51 2.72 18.83 10.09
CA ALA A 51 3.76 18.56 9.12
C ALA A 51 4.86 17.70 9.75
N LEU A 52 5.15 16.56 9.16
CA LEU A 52 6.19 15.63 9.61
C LEU A 52 7.46 15.85 8.80
N ILE A 53 8.61 15.96 9.47
CA ILE A 53 9.92 15.97 8.82
C ILE A 53 10.20 14.55 8.31
N GLY A 54 10.68 14.46 7.09
CA GLY A 54 11.01 13.17 6.49
C GLY A 54 11.80 13.30 5.20
N TYR A 55 12.25 12.16 4.70
CA TYR A 55 12.89 12.03 3.40
C TYR A 55 12.65 10.62 2.84
N GLU A 56 12.89 10.44 1.56
CA GLU A 56 12.84 9.13 0.93
C GLU A 56 14.25 8.55 0.75
N TRP A 57 14.46 7.34 1.28
CA TRP A 57 15.61 6.49 0.97
C TRP A 57 15.21 5.59 -0.21
N THR A 58 15.92 5.71 -1.35
CA THR A 58 15.50 5.24 -2.67
C THR A 58 16.43 4.21 -3.31
N PRO A 59 16.79 3.09 -2.66
CA PRO A 59 17.58 2.07 -3.30
C PRO A 59 16.78 1.32 -4.37
N ALA A 60 17.43 1.05 -5.49
CA ALA A 60 16.86 0.29 -6.60
C ALA A 60 17.80 -0.86 -7.03
N PRO A 61 18.08 -1.83 -6.15
CA PRO A 61 19.01 -2.91 -6.47
C PRO A 61 18.49 -3.71 -7.67
N THR A 62 19.29 -3.81 -8.72
CA THR A 62 18.93 -4.45 -10.00
C THR A 62 17.66 -3.89 -10.66
N GLY A 63 17.32 -2.60 -10.41
CA GLY A 63 16.12 -1.95 -10.91
C GLY A 63 14.83 -2.25 -10.15
N ASP A 64 14.89 -3.06 -9.08
CA ASP A 64 13.75 -3.36 -8.22
C ASP A 64 13.57 -2.27 -7.16
N ASN A 65 12.34 -1.79 -6.95
CA ASN A 65 12.06 -0.77 -5.95
C ASN A 65 12.20 -1.33 -4.53
N LEU A 66 13.07 -0.70 -3.73
CA LEU A 66 13.24 -1.06 -2.32
C LEU A 66 13.14 0.16 -1.40
N HIS A 67 12.38 1.15 -1.84
CA HIS A 67 12.28 2.48 -1.23
C HIS A 67 11.62 2.47 0.16
N ARG A 68 12.02 3.43 0.99
CA ARG A 68 11.41 3.72 2.29
C ARG A 68 11.27 5.22 2.49
N VAL A 69 10.14 5.65 2.99
CA VAL A 69 10.01 6.98 3.57
C VAL A 69 10.48 6.93 5.01
N VAL A 70 11.46 7.76 5.36
CA VAL A 70 11.89 7.97 6.75
C VAL A 70 11.12 9.16 7.31
N VAL A 71 10.47 8.95 8.46
CA VAL A 71 9.66 9.97 9.14
C VAL A 71 10.20 10.19 10.54
N PHE A 72 10.39 11.46 10.91
CA PHE A 72 10.86 11.89 12.22
C PHE A 72 9.70 12.36 13.09
N LYS A 73 9.72 11.98 14.37
CA LYS A 73 8.85 12.55 15.41
C LYS A 73 9.24 13.97 15.75
N ASP A 74 10.52 14.28 15.59
CA ASP A 74 11.21 15.44 16.13
C ASP A 74 11.02 16.70 15.29
N ASP A 75 11.39 17.83 15.88
CA ASP A 75 11.52 19.12 15.22
C ASP A 75 12.83 19.25 14.42
N ALA A 76 12.97 20.35 13.68
CA ALA A 76 14.16 20.64 12.88
C ALA A 76 15.45 20.65 13.73
N LYS A 77 15.40 21.14 14.97
CA LYS A 77 16.57 21.23 15.86
C LYS A 77 17.18 19.86 16.16
N ILE A 78 16.36 18.83 16.27
CA ILE A 78 16.83 17.46 16.50
C ILE A 78 17.16 16.77 15.18
N ALA A 79 16.27 16.88 14.16
CA ALA A 79 16.46 16.24 12.87
C ALA A 79 17.71 16.73 12.12
N GLN A 80 18.14 17.98 12.31
CA GLN A 80 19.35 18.56 11.72
C GLN A 80 20.66 18.05 12.33
N LYS A 81 20.62 17.25 13.40
CA LYS A 81 21.84 16.67 13.97
C LYS A 81 22.45 15.56 13.11
N ILE A 82 21.73 15.13 12.09
CA ILE A 82 22.20 14.14 11.12
C ILE A 82 21.97 14.67 9.69
N ILE A 83 22.66 14.07 8.74
CA ILE A 83 22.37 14.18 7.32
C ILE A 83 21.59 12.91 6.91
N PRO A 84 20.54 13.03 6.06
CA PRO A 84 19.80 11.87 5.59
C PRO A 84 20.69 10.75 5.03
N PHE A 85 20.40 9.52 5.47
CA PHE A 85 21.04 8.32 4.92
C PHE A 85 20.44 8.02 3.54
N SER A 86 21.28 7.88 2.53
CA SER A 86 20.86 7.75 1.13
C SER A 86 21.18 6.37 0.55
N ALA A 87 20.69 6.09 -0.65
CA ALA A 87 21.06 4.90 -1.40
C ALA A 87 22.53 4.88 -1.82
N ILE A 88 23.21 6.04 -1.84
CA ILE A 88 24.66 6.15 -2.04
C ILE A 88 25.42 5.55 -0.85
N ASP A 89 24.88 5.71 0.37
CA ASP A 89 25.49 5.14 1.57
C ASP A 89 25.33 3.61 1.61
N SER A 90 24.13 3.10 1.33
CA SER A 90 23.87 1.66 1.20
C SER A 90 22.50 1.37 0.56
N ASN A 91 22.40 0.23 -0.13
CA ASN A 91 21.16 -0.32 -0.68
C ASN A 91 20.48 -1.34 0.25
N LYS A 92 20.97 -1.52 1.49
CA LYS A 92 20.51 -2.54 2.42
C LYS A 92 19.61 -1.95 3.50
N PRO A 93 18.38 -2.46 3.69
CA PRO A 93 17.50 -2.00 4.76
C PRO A 93 18.09 -2.09 6.16
N GLU A 94 18.91 -3.12 6.43
CA GLU A 94 19.57 -3.31 7.72
C GLU A 94 20.52 -2.16 8.07
N ASP A 95 21.17 -1.57 7.06
CA ASP A 95 22.06 -0.43 7.26
C ASP A 95 21.25 0.84 7.55
N LEU A 96 20.10 1.04 6.88
CA LEU A 96 19.15 2.09 7.22
C LEU A 96 18.65 1.94 8.67
N TRP A 97 18.28 0.73 9.11
CA TRP A 97 17.81 0.52 10.48
C TRP A 97 18.91 0.78 11.51
N ASN A 98 20.15 0.43 11.20
CA ASN A 98 21.30 0.76 12.05
C ASN A 98 21.51 2.28 12.13
N PHE A 99 21.38 3.01 11.03
CA PHE A 99 21.40 4.48 11.00
C PHE A 99 20.30 5.08 11.87
N LEU A 100 19.04 4.59 11.78
CA LEU A 100 17.94 5.05 12.63
C LEU A 100 18.18 4.75 14.12
N LYS A 101 18.77 3.60 14.42
CA LYS A 101 19.19 3.24 15.78
C LYS A 101 20.26 4.20 16.32
N GLU A 102 21.22 4.57 15.49
CA GLU A 102 22.25 5.54 15.86
C GLU A 102 21.67 6.94 16.05
N TYR A 103 20.78 7.37 15.17
CA TYR A 103 20.02 8.62 15.33
C TYR A 103 19.32 8.68 16.69
N ASN A 104 18.54 7.64 17.02
CA ASN A 104 17.83 7.57 18.30
C ASN A 104 18.81 7.64 19.51
N SER A 105 19.90 6.87 19.48
CA SER A 105 20.84 6.78 20.59
C SER A 105 21.71 8.02 20.78
N SER A 106 22.12 8.69 19.70
CA SER A 106 23.04 9.84 19.74
C SER A 106 22.33 11.19 19.91
N THR A 107 21.10 11.31 19.40
CA THR A 107 20.38 12.58 19.43
C THR A 107 19.28 12.65 20.47
N GLY A 108 18.78 11.48 20.92
CA GLY A 108 17.56 11.34 21.72
C GLY A 108 16.28 11.48 20.93
N GLY A 109 16.36 11.62 19.60
CA GLY A 109 15.21 11.71 18.69
C GLY A 109 14.59 10.36 18.37
N GLU A 110 13.45 10.36 17.71
CA GLU A 110 12.77 9.15 17.23
C GLU A 110 12.43 9.25 15.73
N ALA A 111 12.71 8.16 15.00
CA ALA A 111 12.33 8.03 13.59
C ALA A 111 11.87 6.61 13.29
N ILE A 112 11.09 6.46 12.24
CA ILE A 112 10.71 5.17 11.64
C ILE A 112 10.94 5.22 10.14
N SER A 113 11.01 4.06 9.50
CA SER A 113 10.93 3.93 8.06
C SER A 113 9.64 3.22 7.65
N ILE A 114 9.09 3.62 6.49
CA ILE A 114 7.86 3.06 5.94
C ILE A 114 8.17 2.55 4.54
N SER A 115 8.12 1.26 4.35
CA SER A 115 8.31 0.64 3.05
C SER A 115 7.13 0.92 2.12
N HIS A 116 7.42 1.22 0.85
CA HIS A 116 6.40 1.53 -0.15
C HIS A 116 6.70 0.92 -1.51
N ASN A 117 5.68 0.88 -2.37
CA ASN A 117 5.74 0.23 -3.68
C ASN A 117 6.28 -1.21 -3.63
N SER A 118 5.78 -1.99 -2.70
CA SER A 118 6.18 -3.38 -2.61
C SER A 118 5.82 -4.16 -3.87
N ASN A 119 4.75 -3.79 -4.58
CA ASN A 119 4.32 -4.37 -5.86
C ASN A 119 5.41 -4.36 -6.94
N ILE A 120 6.36 -3.43 -6.90
CA ILE A 120 7.46 -3.31 -7.88
C ILE A 120 8.84 -3.62 -7.27
N SER A 121 8.87 -4.34 -6.14
CA SER A 121 10.11 -4.67 -5.43
C SER A 121 10.82 -5.94 -5.93
N GLY A 122 10.26 -6.65 -6.90
CA GLY A 122 10.83 -7.91 -7.36
C GLY A 122 10.94 -9.00 -6.29
N GLY A 123 10.08 -8.94 -5.26
CA GLY A 123 10.07 -9.87 -4.13
C GLY A 123 10.95 -9.46 -2.95
N ARG A 124 11.70 -8.37 -3.09
CA ARG A 124 12.67 -7.93 -2.07
C ARG A 124 12.01 -7.25 -0.88
N MET A 125 10.75 -6.82 -1.00
CA MET A 125 10.08 -6.13 0.10
C MET A 125 9.73 -7.07 1.24
N PHE A 126 9.30 -8.29 0.95
CA PHE A 126 8.99 -9.32 1.95
C PHE A 126 9.84 -10.57 1.71
N PRO A 127 11.18 -10.50 1.90
CA PRO A 127 12.11 -11.55 1.54
C PRO A 127 12.09 -12.72 2.53
N LEU A 128 12.70 -13.86 2.14
CA LEU A 128 13.00 -14.99 3.03
C LEU A 128 14.45 -14.94 3.56
N GLU A 129 15.29 -14.14 2.92
CA GLU A 129 16.69 -13.96 3.27
C GLU A 129 16.98 -12.48 3.50
N ASN A 130 17.94 -12.17 4.36
CA ASN A 130 18.42 -10.82 4.58
C ASN A 130 19.25 -10.32 3.37
N SER A 131 19.69 -9.06 3.40
CA SER A 131 20.49 -8.47 2.31
C SER A 131 21.89 -9.09 2.14
N TYR A 132 22.25 -10.03 2.98
CA TYR A 132 23.52 -10.77 2.91
C TYR A 132 23.35 -12.21 2.40
N GLY A 133 22.11 -12.60 2.02
CA GLY A 133 21.77 -13.94 1.54
C GLY A 133 21.64 -14.98 2.66
N GLU A 134 21.46 -14.54 3.90
CA GLU A 134 21.24 -15.43 5.04
C GLU A 134 19.74 -15.52 5.35
N PRO A 135 19.23 -16.70 5.75
CA PRO A 135 17.85 -16.83 6.19
C PRO A 135 17.49 -15.82 7.29
N ILE A 136 16.29 -15.25 7.23
CA ILE A 136 15.78 -14.34 8.25
C ILE A 136 15.75 -15.04 9.61
N ASP A 137 16.35 -14.40 10.61
CA ASP A 137 16.35 -14.82 12.00
C ASP A 137 15.51 -13.87 12.90
N SER A 138 15.41 -14.23 14.18
CA SER A 138 14.67 -13.41 15.16
C SER A 138 15.30 -12.02 15.39
N ALA A 139 16.61 -11.87 15.18
CA ALA A 139 17.27 -10.57 15.32
C ALA A 139 16.86 -9.63 14.19
N TYR A 140 16.87 -10.10 12.94
CA TYR A 140 16.36 -9.37 11.79
C TYR A 140 14.87 -9.01 11.97
N ALA A 141 14.03 -9.98 12.37
CA ALA A 141 12.61 -9.77 12.57
C ALA A 141 12.31 -8.68 13.61
N ASN A 142 13.02 -8.69 14.74
CA ASN A 142 12.91 -7.67 15.78
C ASN A 142 13.39 -6.29 15.31
N MET A 143 14.50 -6.23 14.57
CA MET A 143 14.99 -4.98 13.96
C MET A 143 13.95 -4.38 13.02
N ARG A 144 13.43 -5.19 12.11
CA ARG A 144 12.42 -4.75 11.16
C ARG A 144 11.15 -4.24 11.84
N ASN A 145 10.58 -5.00 12.77
CA ASN A 145 9.39 -4.58 13.52
C ASN A 145 9.59 -3.27 14.28
N ARG A 146 10.81 -3.00 14.74
CA ARG A 146 11.15 -1.76 15.45
C ARG A 146 11.20 -0.56 14.52
N TRP A 147 11.79 -0.72 13.33
CA TRP A 147 12.11 0.41 12.45
C TRP A 147 11.20 0.53 11.23
N GLU A 148 10.47 -0.55 10.86
CA GLU A 148 9.44 -0.56 9.81
C GLU A 148 8.08 -1.02 10.37
N PRO A 149 7.44 -0.24 11.25
CA PRO A 149 6.15 -0.64 11.83
C PRO A 149 5.00 -0.57 10.83
N LEU A 150 5.17 0.13 9.71
CA LEU A 150 4.15 0.36 8.69
C LEU A 150 4.64 -0.03 7.30
N VAL A 151 3.68 -0.35 6.44
CA VAL A 151 3.86 -0.52 4.99
C VAL A 151 2.77 0.23 4.25
N GLU A 152 3.11 0.77 3.10
CA GLU A 152 2.15 1.37 2.20
C GLU A 152 1.47 0.30 1.36
N ALA A 153 0.14 0.26 1.39
CA ALA A 153 -0.66 -0.70 0.63
C ALA A 153 -1.06 -0.18 -0.77
N THR A 154 -1.11 1.15 -0.94
CA THR A 154 -1.57 1.76 -2.19
C THR A 154 -0.98 3.15 -2.39
N GLN A 155 -0.64 3.49 -3.65
CA GLN A 155 -0.18 4.81 -4.06
C GLN A 155 -0.23 4.95 -5.59
N VAL A 156 0.24 6.09 -6.14
CA VAL A 156 0.18 6.41 -7.58
C VAL A 156 0.74 5.33 -8.51
N LYS A 157 1.70 4.52 -8.07
CA LYS A 157 2.28 3.42 -8.84
C LYS A 157 1.51 2.10 -8.73
N GLY A 158 0.24 2.15 -8.36
CA GLY A 158 -0.68 1.02 -8.25
C GLY A 158 -0.86 0.50 -6.83
N ASP A 159 -1.74 -0.47 -6.72
CA ASP A 159 -2.07 -1.12 -5.45
C ASP A 159 -1.10 -2.26 -5.13
N SER A 160 -0.69 -2.34 -3.88
CA SER A 160 0.22 -3.37 -3.34
C SER A 160 -0.48 -4.33 -2.39
N GLU A 161 -1.80 -4.19 -2.15
CA GLU A 161 -2.52 -5.03 -1.20
C GLU A 161 -2.45 -6.49 -1.59
N THR A 162 -2.91 -6.84 -2.79
CA THR A 162 -2.79 -8.19 -3.34
C THR A 162 -2.78 -8.18 -4.87
N HIS A 163 -2.63 -9.35 -5.49
CA HIS A 163 -2.68 -9.54 -6.94
C HIS A 163 -3.56 -10.74 -7.29
N PRO A 164 -4.34 -10.71 -8.40
CA PRO A 164 -5.25 -11.79 -8.79
C PRO A 164 -4.60 -13.17 -8.91
N THR A 165 -3.31 -13.23 -9.27
CA THR A 165 -2.58 -14.50 -9.33
C THR A 165 -2.20 -15.06 -7.97
N LEU A 166 -2.12 -14.22 -6.92
CA LEU A 166 -1.86 -14.62 -5.53
C LEU A 166 -3.15 -14.94 -4.78
N SER A 167 -4.24 -14.25 -5.14
CA SER A 167 -5.56 -14.36 -4.53
C SER A 167 -6.63 -14.64 -5.58
N PRO A 168 -6.60 -15.79 -6.27
CA PRO A 168 -7.48 -16.08 -7.41
C PRO A 168 -8.96 -16.23 -7.04
N ASP A 169 -9.25 -16.48 -5.76
CA ASP A 169 -10.61 -16.60 -5.23
C ASP A 169 -11.17 -15.27 -4.71
N ASP A 170 -10.37 -14.20 -4.71
CA ASP A 170 -10.80 -12.86 -4.32
C ASP A 170 -11.26 -12.08 -5.55
N ALA A 171 -12.56 -11.83 -5.65
CA ALA A 171 -13.15 -11.10 -6.78
C ALA A 171 -12.72 -9.62 -6.88
N PHE A 172 -12.05 -9.09 -5.84
CA PHE A 172 -11.59 -7.71 -5.75
C PHE A 172 -10.07 -7.58 -5.69
N ALA A 173 -9.35 -8.63 -6.06
CA ALA A 173 -7.87 -8.65 -6.07
C ALA A 173 -7.25 -7.85 -7.22
N ASP A 174 -8.03 -7.45 -8.21
CA ASP A 174 -7.57 -6.83 -9.47
C ASP A 174 -7.58 -5.28 -9.44
N TYR A 175 -7.71 -4.68 -8.26
CA TYR A 175 -7.75 -3.24 -8.13
C TYR A 175 -6.40 -2.61 -8.49
N GLU A 176 -6.40 -1.77 -9.55
CA GLU A 176 -5.23 -1.02 -10.02
C GLU A 176 -3.93 -1.85 -10.13
N THR A 177 -4.10 -3.13 -10.48
CA THR A 177 -3.02 -4.07 -10.79
C THR A 177 -2.99 -4.30 -12.30
N TRP A 178 -1.85 -4.01 -12.95
CA TRP A 178 -1.73 -4.09 -14.40
C TRP A 178 -0.58 -5.00 -14.80
N GLU A 179 -0.80 -5.83 -15.83
CA GLU A 179 0.29 -6.50 -16.52
C GLU A 179 1.23 -5.43 -17.09
N GLY A 180 2.48 -5.41 -16.66
CA GLY A 180 3.45 -4.36 -17.05
C GLY A 180 3.64 -3.22 -16.06
N ASN A 181 2.77 -3.07 -15.08
CA ASN A 181 2.90 -2.05 -14.03
C ASN A 181 3.95 -2.42 -12.98
N ILE A 182 4.46 -3.60 -13.02
CA ILE A 182 5.26 -4.20 -11.97
C ILE A 182 6.72 -4.29 -12.43
N GLY A 183 7.35 -3.14 -12.70
CA GLY A 183 8.77 -3.07 -13.04
C GLY A 183 9.20 -4.05 -14.16
N ARG A 184 10.21 -3.73 -14.90
CA ARG A 184 10.76 -4.52 -16.04
C ARG A 184 10.93 -6.01 -15.75
N SER A 185 11.07 -6.39 -14.49
CA SER A 185 11.35 -7.76 -14.10
C SER A 185 10.12 -8.64 -13.97
N GLN A 186 8.92 -8.09 -13.75
CA GLN A 186 7.75 -8.90 -13.40
C GLN A 186 6.87 -9.30 -14.59
N THR A 187 6.74 -8.49 -15.64
CA THR A 187 5.94 -8.83 -16.83
C THR A 187 6.48 -10.02 -17.62
N LYS A 188 7.78 -10.20 -17.64
CA LYS A 188 8.41 -11.38 -18.27
C LYS A 188 8.20 -12.68 -17.49
N ARG A 189 7.56 -12.63 -16.33
CA ARG A 189 7.46 -13.73 -15.35
C ARG A 189 6.12 -14.44 -15.34
N LEU A 190 5.05 -13.75 -15.80
CA LEU A 190 3.77 -14.40 -16.01
C LEU A 190 3.74 -15.12 -17.37
N VAL A 191 3.38 -16.38 -17.36
CA VAL A 191 3.19 -17.19 -18.56
C VAL A 191 1.71 -17.37 -18.79
N ARG A 192 1.22 -16.92 -19.95
CA ARG A 192 -0.15 -17.14 -20.35
C ARG A 192 -0.41 -18.62 -20.55
N ILE A 193 -1.40 -19.17 -19.85
CA ILE A 193 -1.74 -20.60 -19.90
C ILE A 193 -2.69 -20.96 -21.04
N SER A 194 -3.41 -19.96 -21.59
CA SER A 194 -4.36 -20.15 -22.68
C SER A 194 -4.55 -18.86 -23.46
N ASN A 195 -4.85 -18.99 -24.77
CA ASN A 195 -5.22 -17.90 -25.67
C ASN A 195 -6.64 -18.08 -26.22
N THR A 196 -7.48 -18.94 -25.61
CA THR A 196 -8.82 -19.29 -26.09
C THR A 196 -9.89 -18.97 -25.05
N GLY A 197 -11.13 -18.81 -25.50
CA GLY A 197 -12.26 -18.50 -24.62
C GLY A 197 -12.08 -17.16 -23.90
N ASP A 198 -12.34 -17.15 -22.60
CA ASP A 198 -12.23 -15.96 -21.73
C ASP A 198 -10.77 -15.46 -21.61
N CYS A 199 -9.81 -16.30 -22.01
CA CYS A 199 -8.39 -15.95 -22.02
C CYS A 199 -7.95 -15.22 -23.31
N LYS A 200 -8.84 -14.77 -24.13
CA LYS A 200 -8.53 -13.81 -25.22
C LYS A 200 -8.30 -12.40 -24.68
N ASP A 201 -8.91 -12.07 -23.54
CA ASP A 201 -8.66 -10.82 -22.85
C ASP A 201 -7.26 -10.85 -22.19
N PRO A 202 -6.33 -9.97 -22.59
CA PRO A 202 -5.01 -9.89 -21.97
C PRO A 202 -5.04 -9.50 -20.49
N LEU A 203 -6.13 -8.90 -20.02
CA LEU A 203 -6.32 -8.48 -18.62
C LEU A 203 -6.94 -9.57 -17.75
N ASN A 204 -7.28 -10.73 -18.33
CA ASN A 204 -7.78 -11.84 -17.53
C ASN A 204 -6.63 -12.60 -16.85
N TYR A 205 -6.28 -12.17 -15.65
CA TYR A 205 -5.19 -12.76 -14.84
C TYR A 205 -5.36 -14.24 -14.51
N LYS A 206 -6.58 -14.77 -14.51
CA LYS A 206 -6.84 -16.21 -14.38
C LYS A 206 -6.21 -17.05 -15.50
N CYS A 207 -5.79 -16.39 -16.57
CA CYS A 207 -5.15 -16.99 -17.73
C CYS A 207 -3.63 -16.98 -17.68
N TYR A 208 -3.06 -16.56 -16.57
CA TYR A 208 -1.62 -16.50 -16.35
C TYR A 208 -1.21 -17.36 -15.17
N LYS A 209 0.01 -17.85 -15.19
CA LYS A 209 0.68 -18.49 -14.06
C LYS A 209 2.09 -17.95 -13.93
N TYR A 210 2.65 -18.05 -12.75
CA TYR A 210 4.07 -17.79 -12.58
C TYR A 210 4.92 -18.79 -13.34
N LYS A 211 6.08 -18.38 -13.78
CA LYS A 211 7.18 -19.32 -13.95
C LYS A 211 7.55 -19.82 -12.55
N GLU A 212 7.68 -21.13 -12.38
CA GLU A 212 7.94 -21.77 -11.07
C GLU A 212 9.15 -21.15 -10.33
N GLU A 213 10.14 -20.68 -11.10
CA GLU A 213 11.36 -20.02 -10.59
C GLU A 213 11.12 -18.63 -9.98
N GLU A 214 9.92 -18.05 -10.14
CA GLU A 214 9.65 -16.65 -9.81
C GLU A 214 8.46 -16.42 -8.88
N GLU A 215 7.76 -17.48 -8.49
CA GLU A 215 6.60 -17.41 -7.58
C GLU A 215 6.96 -16.69 -6.28
N ASP A 216 8.16 -16.97 -5.74
CA ASP A 216 8.66 -16.36 -4.51
C ASP A 216 8.78 -14.84 -4.61
N ARG A 217 9.14 -14.31 -5.78
CA ARG A 217 9.26 -12.86 -6.02
C ARG A 217 7.90 -12.16 -6.00
N TYR A 218 6.84 -12.81 -6.53
CA TYR A 218 5.49 -12.26 -6.43
C TYR A 218 4.99 -12.29 -4.99
N ILE A 219 5.15 -13.41 -4.29
CA ILE A 219 4.78 -13.54 -2.88
C ILE A 219 5.52 -12.49 -2.04
N GLY A 220 6.78 -12.21 -2.32
CA GLY A 220 7.58 -11.19 -1.63
C GLY A 220 7.27 -9.74 -2.03
N SER A 221 6.34 -9.50 -2.97
CA SER A 221 6.02 -8.17 -3.50
C SER A 221 4.69 -7.60 -3.00
N TYR A 222 3.75 -8.40 -2.52
CA TYR A 222 2.42 -7.94 -2.13
C TYR A 222 2.19 -8.06 -0.63
N VAL A 223 1.49 -7.09 -0.08
CA VAL A 223 1.26 -6.91 1.36
C VAL A 223 0.58 -8.14 1.98
N ARG A 224 -0.53 -8.60 1.40
CA ARG A 224 -1.28 -9.77 1.92
C ARG A 224 -0.44 -11.03 1.94
N SER A 225 0.30 -11.29 0.89
CA SER A 225 1.21 -12.43 0.84
C SER A 225 2.42 -12.25 1.77
N GLY A 226 2.88 -11.01 1.96
CA GLY A 226 3.88 -10.66 2.98
C GLY A 226 3.38 -10.97 4.40
N LEU A 227 2.14 -10.58 4.74
CA LEU A 227 1.52 -10.91 6.03
C LEU A 227 1.46 -12.43 6.25
N ARG A 228 1.04 -13.19 5.23
CA ARG A 228 1.00 -14.67 5.27
C ARG A 228 2.39 -15.26 5.47
N ARG A 229 3.39 -14.79 4.70
CA ARG A 229 4.80 -15.19 4.84
C ARG A 229 5.33 -14.90 6.24
N GLY A 230 4.91 -13.77 6.84
CA GLY A 230 5.24 -13.41 8.22
C GLY A 230 4.77 -14.46 9.23
N LEU A 231 3.56 -14.99 9.09
CA LEU A 231 3.06 -16.09 9.92
C LEU A 231 3.89 -17.37 9.74
N GLU A 232 4.26 -17.70 8.49
CA GLU A 232 5.09 -18.88 8.20
C GLU A 232 6.50 -18.79 8.82
N ILE A 233 7.07 -17.58 8.79
CA ILE A 233 8.37 -17.30 9.42
C ILE A 233 8.24 -17.37 10.94
N GLU A 234 7.21 -16.73 11.53
CA GLU A 234 6.96 -16.76 12.98
C GLU A 234 6.89 -18.20 13.51
N LYS A 235 6.22 -19.09 12.77
CA LYS A 235 6.14 -20.52 13.15
C LYS A 235 7.51 -21.21 13.17
N LYS A 236 8.47 -20.75 12.36
CA LYS A 236 9.81 -21.34 12.26
C LYS A 236 10.79 -20.77 13.29
N ILE A 237 10.74 -19.45 13.50
CA ILE A 237 11.76 -18.74 14.32
C ILE A 237 11.18 -18.06 15.57
N GLY A 238 9.85 -18.12 15.78
CA GLY A 238 9.17 -17.54 16.96
C GLY A 238 8.93 -16.03 16.88
N THR A 239 9.23 -15.38 15.76
CA THR A 239 9.05 -13.93 15.58
C THR A 239 8.60 -13.64 14.14
N ASN A 240 7.53 -12.86 13.99
CA ASN A 240 7.02 -12.42 12.70
C ASN A 240 7.72 -11.14 12.26
N PRO A 241 8.50 -11.14 11.14
CA PRO A 241 9.17 -9.93 10.65
C PRO A 241 8.24 -8.97 9.92
N PHE A 242 7.02 -9.37 9.60
CA PHE A 242 6.05 -8.63 8.77
C PHE A 242 4.78 -8.28 9.55
N LYS A 243 4.93 -7.96 10.82
CA LYS A 243 3.85 -7.54 11.73
C LYS A 243 3.65 -6.02 11.67
N PHE A 244 3.34 -5.52 10.48
CA PHE A 244 3.20 -4.10 10.17
C PHE A 244 1.73 -3.65 10.12
N GLY A 245 1.51 -2.34 10.25
CA GLY A 245 0.25 -1.67 9.93
C GLY A 245 0.25 -1.16 8.49
N LEU A 246 -0.94 -0.77 8.01
CA LEU A 246 -1.16 -0.32 6.63
C LEU A 246 -1.41 1.18 6.56
N ILE A 247 -0.83 1.82 5.52
CA ILE A 247 -1.14 3.18 5.10
C ILE A 247 -1.30 3.24 3.58
N GLY A 248 -1.89 4.32 3.08
CA GLY A 248 -1.80 4.75 1.69
C GLY A 248 -1.04 6.08 1.60
N SER A 249 -0.56 6.43 0.42
CA SER A 249 0.02 7.73 0.13
C SER A 249 -0.11 8.10 -1.34
N THR A 250 0.16 9.36 -1.69
CA THR A 250 0.08 9.82 -3.07
C THR A 250 1.37 9.56 -3.85
N ASP A 251 2.51 9.58 -3.18
CA ASP A 251 3.84 9.57 -3.82
C ASP A 251 3.98 10.68 -4.89
N ASN A 252 3.31 11.81 -4.67
CA ASN A 252 3.32 12.93 -5.59
C ASN A 252 4.65 13.69 -5.50
N HIS A 253 5.22 14.07 -6.66
CA HIS A 253 6.52 14.73 -6.77
C HIS A 253 6.40 16.19 -7.26
N THR A 254 5.17 16.71 -7.41
CA THR A 254 4.92 18.10 -7.84
C THR A 254 4.35 18.98 -6.73
N ALA A 255 4.19 18.44 -5.51
CA ALA A 255 3.50 19.06 -4.38
C ALA A 255 1.99 19.33 -4.60
N LEU A 256 1.41 18.80 -5.68
CA LEU A 256 -0.03 18.84 -5.97
C LEU A 256 -0.66 17.48 -5.61
N ALA A 257 -0.62 17.15 -4.32
CA ALA A 257 -1.01 15.84 -3.78
C ALA A 257 -2.54 15.69 -3.73
N ALA A 258 -3.17 15.53 -4.89
CA ALA A 258 -4.60 15.24 -5.04
C ALA A 258 -4.81 13.76 -5.37
N SER A 259 -5.74 13.12 -4.65
CA SER A 259 -6.10 11.70 -4.81
C SER A 259 -7.54 11.51 -5.30
N GLU A 260 -8.23 12.59 -5.63
CA GLU A 260 -9.57 12.54 -6.20
C GLU A 260 -9.48 12.23 -7.71
N GLU A 261 -10.26 11.27 -8.19
CA GLU A 261 -10.26 10.82 -9.57
C GLU A 261 -10.63 11.94 -10.58
N ASP A 262 -11.49 12.86 -10.19
CA ASP A 262 -11.91 14.02 -11.00
C ASP A 262 -10.94 15.22 -10.92
N ASN A 263 -9.93 15.13 -10.03
CA ASN A 263 -8.96 16.20 -9.79
C ASN A 263 -7.53 15.65 -9.61
N PHE A 264 -7.17 14.64 -10.39
CA PHE A 264 -5.89 13.95 -10.27
C PHE A 264 -4.77 14.64 -11.06
N PHE A 265 -3.71 15.09 -10.37
CA PHE A 265 -2.57 15.79 -10.96
C PHE A 265 -1.41 14.88 -11.38
N GLY A 266 -1.51 13.57 -11.14
CA GLY A 266 -0.42 12.64 -11.49
C GLY A 266 0.75 12.71 -10.54
N LYS A 267 1.88 12.13 -10.96
CA LYS A 267 3.12 12.02 -10.17
C LYS A 267 4.14 13.09 -10.51
N PHE A 268 4.38 13.31 -11.80
CA PHE A 268 5.35 14.25 -12.36
C PHE A 268 4.67 15.21 -13.33
N LEU A 269 5.39 16.22 -13.82
CA LEU A 269 4.90 17.22 -14.78
C LEU A 269 4.30 16.59 -16.06
N ASP A 270 4.86 15.50 -16.55
CA ASP A 270 4.41 14.79 -17.76
C ASP A 270 3.11 13.98 -17.55
N SER A 271 2.70 13.82 -16.31
CA SER A 271 1.44 13.18 -15.92
C SER A 271 0.38 14.14 -15.39
N GLU A 272 0.61 15.45 -15.46
CA GLU A 272 -0.39 16.47 -15.12
C GLU A 272 -1.57 16.49 -16.11
N PRO A 273 -2.76 16.97 -15.68
CA PRO A 273 -3.93 17.03 -16.54
C PRO A 273 -3.67 17.73 -17.87
N GLY A 274 -3.99 17.05 -18.97
CA GLY A 274 -3.82 17.60 -20.31
C GLY A 274 -4.18 16.63 -21.45
N PRO A 275 -4.39 17.15 -22.67
CA PRO A 275 -4.62 16.30 -23.81
C PRO A 275 -3.44 15.35 -24.03
N GLY A 276 -3.70 14.04 -24.17
CA GLY A 276 -2.67 13.05 -24.46
C GLY A 276 -1.89 12.54 -23.26
N ARG A 277 -2.15 13.00 -22.01
CA ARG A 277 -1.43 12.44 -20.85
C ARG A 277 -1.67 10.94 -20.69
N VAL A 278 -2.85 10.44 -21.11
CA VAL A 278 -3.18 9.00 -21.04
C VAL A 278 -2.24 8.16 -21.90
N ASP A 279 -1.81 8.72 -23.05
CA ASP A 279 -0.94 8.04 -24.02
C ASP A 279 0.56 8.25 -23.77
N SER A 280 0.90 9.15 -22.85
CA SER A 280 2.30 9.41 -22.49
C SER A 280 2.81 8.41 -21.46
N CYS A 281 4.09 8.43 -21.17
CA CYS A 281 4.65 7.61 -20.11
C CYS A 281 5.20 8.45 -18.97
N MET A 282 5.11 7.88 -17.79
CA MET A 282 5.75 8.40 -16.59
C MET A 282 7.28 8.32 -16.77
N ALA A 283 7.96 9.47 -16.59
CA ALA A 283 9.40 9.63 -16.74
C ALA A 283 9.98 9.45 -18.15
N GLY A 284 9.23 9.92 -19.17
CA GLY A 284 9.85 10.28 -20.44
C GLY A 284 10.13 9.15 -21.43
N CYS A 285 9.11 8.59 -22.04
CA CYS A 285 9.32 7.68 -23.17
C CYS A 285 9.56 8.36 -24.53
N GLY A 286 9.84 9.64 -24.55
CA GLY A 286 10.26 10.35 -25.75
C GLY A 286 9.31 10.41 -26.94
N ARG A 287 8.20 9.68 -26.96
CA ARG A 287 7.14 9.74 -27.98
C ARG A 287 5.79 9.35 -27.42
N PRO A 288 4.71 10.12 -27.72
CA PRO A 288 3.34 9.65 -27.51
C PRO A 288 3.13 8.38 -28.34
N VAL A 289 2.62 7.33 -27.74
CA VAL A 289 2.18 6.15 -28.49
C VAL A 289 0.69 6.34 -28.74
N ASN A 290 0.32 6.40 -30.01
CA ASN A 290 -1.08 6.47 -30.41
C ASN A 290 -1.74 5.10 -30.14
N MET A 291 -2.40 4.96 -29.00
CA MET A 291 -3.09 3.74 -28.61
C MET A 291 -4.48 3.61 -29.24
N ALA A 292 -4.93 4.59 -30.03
CA ALA A 292 -6.26 4.62 -30.63
C ALA A 292 -6.48 3.52 -31.69
N ASP A 293 -5.43 2.90 -32.19
CA ASP A 293 -5.52 1.97 -33.31
C ASP A 293 -5.62 0.49 -32.92
N GLY A 294 -5.82 0.18 -31.63
CA GLY A 294 -6.14 -1.19 -31.17
C GLY A 294 -4.97 -2.16 -31.22
N GLU A 295 -3.74 -1.65 -31.26
CA GLU A 295 -2.56 -2.48 -31.10
C GLU A 295 -2.51 -3.06 -29.68
N ASP A 296 -2.04 -4.30 -29.57
CA ASP A 296 -1.78 -4.99 -28.31
C ASP A 296 -0.97 -4.07 -27.39
N ILE A 297 -1.26 -4.14 -26.08
CA ILE A 297 -0.45 -3.45 -25.07
C ILE A 297 1.00 -3.81 -25.37
N PRO A 298 1.86 -2.85 -25.73
CA PRO A 298 3.25 -3.18 -25.97
C PRO A 298 3.79 -3.84 -24.70
N SER A 299 4.17 -5.08 -24.80
CA SER A 299 4.86 -5.82 -23.75
C SER A 299 6.25 -5.23 -23.59
N GLY A 300 6.39 -4.12 -22.92
CA GLY A 300 7.68 -3.42 -22.82
C GLY A 300 7.63 -2.28 -21.84
N ASP A 301 8.33 -2.41 -20.91
CA ASP A 301 9.42 -1.65 -20.31
C ASP A 301 9.14 -0.25 -19.72
N LEU A 302 8.04 0.43 -20.01
CA LEU A 302 7.80 1.77 -19.48
C LEU A 302 6.36 1.91 -18.99
N TRP A 303 6.21 2.48 -17.80
CA TRP A 303 4.92 2.82 -17.24
C TRP A 303 4.19 3.84 -18.11
N ARG A 304 3.03 3.46 -18.58
CA ARG A 304 2.12 4.38 -19.26
C ARG A 304 1.37 5.19 -18.20
N ASN A 305 1.09 6.46 -18.48
CA ASN A 305 0.36 7.29 -17.55
C ASN A 305 -1.04 6.72 -17.23
N TRP A 306 -1.69 6.04 -18.17
CA TRP A 306 -2.97 5.39 -17.85
C TRP A 306 -2.90 4.29 -16.77
N GLN A 307 -1.72 3.76 -16.49
CA GLN A 307 -1.49 2.75 -15.45
C GLN A 307 -1.26 3.35 -14.05
N ILE A 308 -1.04 4.67 -13.95
CA ILE A 308 -0.98 5.32 -12.64
C ILE A 308 -2.37 5.47 -12.06
N THR A 309 -2.47 5.52 -10.75
CA THR A 309 -3.73 5.58 -10.02
C THR A 309 -3.84 6.85 -9.17
N ALA A 310 -5.01 7.44 -9.10
CA ALA A 310 -5.28 8.55 -8.21
C ALA A 310 -5.43 8.02 -6.78
N SER A 311 -4.33 7.83 -6.08
CA SER A 311 -4.28 7.14 -4.78
C SER A 311 -3.12 7.72 -3.95
N GLY A 312 -3.11 7.69 -2.68
CA GLY A 312 -4.06 7.33 -1.65
C GLY A 312 -3.73 8.14 -0.40
N TYR A 313 -4.39 7.84 0.71
CA TYR A 313 -4.14 8.55 1.98
C TYR A 313 -3.88 7.58 3.12
N ALA A 314 -3.13 8.08 4.13
CA ALA A 314 -2.99 7.43 5.41
C ALA A 314 -4.09 7.93 6.36
N GLY A 315 -4.98 7.04 6.77
CA GLY A 315 -5.86 7.28 7.90
C GLY A 315 -5.13 6.97 9.21
N VAL A 316 -5.25 7.84 10.20
CA VAL A 316 -4.55 7.69 11.49
C VAL A 316 -5.50 8.00 12.63
N TRP A 317 -5.59 7.09 13.59
CA TRP A 317 -6.34 7.32 14.82
C TRP A 317 -5.38 7.78 15.92
N ALA A 318 -5.34 9.07 16.15
CA ALA A 318 -4.55 9.73 17.17
C ALA A 318 -5.46 10.53 18.11
N ARG A 319 -4.99 10.81 19.33
CA ARG A 319 -5.76 11.60 20.31
C ARG A 319 -5.87 13.07 19.94
N ASP A 320 -4.77 13.61 19.41
CA ASP A 320 -4.65 14.99 18.97
C ASP A 320 -3.91 15.06 17.64
N ASN A 321 -4.17 16.11 16.86
CA ASN A 321 -3.46 16.39 15.62
C ASN A 321 -2.10 17.07 15.93
N THR A 322 -1.16 16.27 16.44
CA THR A 322 0.22 16.67 16.71
C THR A 322 1.21 15.64 16.20
N ARG A 323 2.46 16.02 15.99
CA ARG A 323 3.53 15.08 15.57
C ARG A 323 3.66 13.90 16.51
N GLU A 324 3.66 14.18 17.81
CA GLU A 324 3.83 13.19 18.86
C GLU A 324 2.73 12.13 18.81
N GLU A 325 1.46 12.56 18.80
CA GLU A 325 0.33 11.65 18.83
C GLU A 325 0.18 10.86 17.53
N ILE A 326 0.42 11.49 16.38
CA ILE A 326 0.41 10.82 15.07
C ILE A 326 1.55 9.81 14.97
N PHE A 327 2.76 10.19 15.37
CA PHE A 327 3.91 9.30 15.35
C PHE A 327 3.74 8.11 16.30
N ASP A 328 3.17 8.33 17.48
CA ASP A 328 2.87 7.27 18.43
C ASP A 328 1.76 6.35 17.91
N ALA A 329 0.78 6.87 17.14
CA ALA A 329 -0.20 6.06 16.42
C ALA A 329 0.46 5.21 15.31
N PHE A 330 1.44 5.73 14.59
CA PHE A 330 2.24 4.96 13.63
C PHE A 330 2.95 3.79 14.31
N LYS A 331 3.56 4.00 15.45
CA LYS A 331 4.22 2.95 16.22
C LYS A 331 3.25 1.90 16.76
N ARG A 332 2.04 2.32 17.14
CA ARG A 332 0.95 1.41 17.54
C ARG A 332 0.27 0.74 16.34
N LYS A 333 0.56 1.19 15.11
CA LYS A 333 -0.07 0.73 13.87
C LYS A 333 -1.58 0.97 13.83
N GLU A 334 -2.04 1.97 14.54
CA GLU A 334 -3.46 2.37 14.58
C GLU A 334 -3.77 3.26 13.37
N THR A 335 -3.55 2.66 12.21
CA THR A 335 -3.56 3.29 10.88
C THR A 335 -4.33 2.44 9.88
N TYR A 336 -4.74 3.07 8.78
CA TYR A 336 -5.34 2.40 7.66
C TYR A 336 -5.02 3.14 6.36
N ALA A 337 -5.09 2.44 5.22
CA ALA A 337 -4.96 3.01 3.89
C ALA A 337 -6.33 3.36 3.33
N THR A 338 -6.41 4.43 2.54
CA THR A 338 -7.49 4.64 1.57
C THR A 338 -6.91 4.83 0.18
N THR A 339 -7.68 4.54 -0.85
CA THR A 339 -7.26 4.69 -2.24
C THR A 339 -7.55 6.08 -2.81
N GLY A 340 -7.96 7.04 -1.99
CA GLY A 340 -8.25 8.43 -2.37
C GLY A 340 -9.36 9.03 -1.52
N PRO A 341 -10.57 8.45 -1.50
CA PRO A 341 -11.65 8.93 -0.63
C PRO A 341 -11.28 8.85 0.85
N ARG A 342 -11.73 9.81 1.62
CA ARG A 342 -11.52 9.87 3.08
C ARG A 342 -12.52 8.98 3.83
N ILE A 343 -12.61 7.72 3.43
CA ILE A 343 -13.39 6.71 4.12
C ILE A 343 -12.89 6.59 5.56
N ALA A 344 -13.77 6.71 6.55
CA ALA A 344 -13.41 6.54 7.95
C ALA A 344 -13.71 5.11 8.37
N VAL A 345 -12.71 4.40 8.91
CA VAL A 345 -12.85 3.00 9.35
C VAL A 345 -12.37 2.83 10.77
N ARG A 346 -13.19 2.16 11.62
CA ARG A 346 -12.80 1.63 12.91
C ARG A 346 -12.87 0.11 12.88
N PHE A 347 -11.88 -0.54 13.48
CA PHE A 347 -11.80 -1.99 13.55
C PHE A 347 -11.23 -2.40 14.90
N PHE A 348 -12.01 -3.17 15.67
CA PHE A 348 -11.64 -3.67 16.98
C PHE A 348 -11.84 -5.18 17.06
N GLY A 349 -10.98 -5.87 17.80
CA GLY A 349 -11.07 -7.31 18.05
C GLY A 349 -11.13 -7.64 19.53
N SER A 350 -11.92 -8.64 19.91
CA SER A 350 -12.06 -9.09 21.31
C SER A 350 -12.60 -10.52 21.38
N TRP A 351 -12.40 -11.16 22.53
CA TRP A 351 -13.08 -12.40 22.89
C TRP A 351 -14.48 -12.17 23.50
N GLU A 352 -14.77 -10.92 23.92
CA GLU A 352 -15.94 -10.59 24.73
C GLU A 352 -17.00 -9.77 23.98
N PHE A 353 -16.68 -9.23 22.81
CA PHE A 353 -17.68 -8.49 22.05
C PHE A 353 -18.91 -9.32 21.73
N THR A 354 -20.04 -8.66 21.76
CA THR A 354 -21.35 -9.18 21.37
C THR A 354 -21.97 -8.28 20.30
N GLU A 355 -22.96 -8.78 19.59
CA GLU A 355 -23.69 -8.00 18.60
C GLU A 355 -24.27 -6.68 19.17
N LYS A 356 -24.63 -6.66 20.46
CA LYS A 356 -25.14 -5.45 21.13
C LYS A 356 -24.10 -4.32 21.17
N ASP A 357 -22.84 -4.67 21.27
CA ASP A 357 -21.76 -3.69 21.34
C ASP A 357 -21.61 -2.89 20.03
N SER A 358 -22.04 -3.45 18.89
CA SER A 358 -22.05 -2.72 17.61
C SER A 358 -23.09 -1.60 17.57
N PHE A 359 -24.14 -1.67 18.37
CA PHE A 359 -25.19 -0.66 18.45
C PHE A 359 -25.02 0.31 19.64
N ASP A 360 -23.91 0.19 20.40
CA ASP A 360 -23.65 1.10 21.51
C ASP A 360 -23.29 2.50 20.98
N PRO A 361 -23.93 3.57 21.47
CA PRO A 361 -23.59 4.94 21.05
C PRO A 361 -22.16 5.34 21.39
N ASN A 362 -21.52 4.67 22.37
CA ASN A 362 -20.12 4.83 22.74
C ASN A 362 -19.25 3.73 22.07
N PHE A 363 -19.54 3.40 20.81
CA PHE A 363 -18.87 2.33 20.06
C PHE A 363 -17.34 2.33 20.20
N VAL A 364 -16.72 3.51 20.12
CA VAL A 364 -15.26 3.66 20.18
C VAL A 364 -14.73 3.34 21.58
N GLU A 365 -15.37 3.87 22.62
CA GLU A 365 -15.02 3.61 24.01
C GLU A 365 -15.17 2.12 24.35
N VAL A 366 -16.28 1.51 23.93
CA VAL A 366 -16.51 0.05 24.07
C VAL A 366 -15.42 -0.74 23.36
N GLY A 367 -15.01 -0.30 22.15
CA GLY A 367 -13.94 -0.92 21.39
C GLY A 367 -12.63 -0.97 22.16
N TYR A 368 -12.21 0.14 22.78
CA TYR A 368 -10.97 0.21 23.57
C TYR A 368 -11.08 -0.44 24.96
N GLU A 369 -12.25 -0.39 25.60
CA GLU A 369 -12.44 -0.96 26.94
C GLU A 369 -12.49 -2.49 26.93
N LYS A 370 -13.14 -3.09 25.94
CA LYS A 370 -13.36 -4.53 25.86
C LYS A 370 -12.46 -5.27 24.89
N GLY A 371 -11.71 -4.54 24.05
CA GLY A 371 -10.94 -5.13 22.97
C GLY A 371 -9.67 -4.38 22.66
N VAL A 372 -9.13 -4.68 21.48
CA VAL A 372 -7.92 -4.06 20.92
C VAL A 372 -8.23 -3.42 19.56
N PRO A 373 -7.63 -2.26 19.24
CA PRO A 373 -7.82 -1.62 17.95
C PRO A 373 -7.00 -2.32 16.86
N MET A 374 -7.24 -1.93 15.59
CA MET A 374 -6.39 -2.30 14.45
C MET A 374 -4.90 -2.09 14.77
N GLY A 375 -4.03 -2.92 14.21
CA GLY A 375 -2.59 -2.89 14.43
C GLY A 375 -2.12 -3.66 15.67
N SER A 376 -3.03 -4.16 16.49
CA SER A 376 -2.74 -4.80 17.78
C SER A 376 -2.80 -6.33 17.73
N ASP A 377 -2.28 -6.94 18.78
CA ASP A 377 -2.47 -8.37 19.06
C ASP A 377 -3.71 -8.61 19.92
N LEU A 378 -4.50 -9.61 19.58
CA LEU A 378 -5.51 -10.12 20.52
C LEU A 378 -4.82 -10.63 21.79
N PRO A 379 -5.38 -10.37 22.98
CA PRO A 379 -4.84 -10.93 24.21
C PRO A 379 -4.89 -12.46 24.20
N LEU A 380 -4.12 -13.08 25.09
CA LEU A 380 -4.13 -14.53 25.25
C LEU A 380 -5.56 -15.04 25.43
N ARG A 381 -5.84 -16.16 24.78
CA ARG A 381 -7.18 -16.72 24.74
C ARG A 381 -7.52 -17.44 26.06
N GLU A 382 -8.39 -16.86 26.86
CA GLU A 382 -8.89 -17.45 28.11
C GLU A 382 -10.24 -18.20 27.96
N THR A 383 -10.81 -18.18 26.74
CA THR A 383 -12.14 -18.73 26.46
C THR A 383 -12.11 -19.77 25.33
N ASN A 384 -13.19 -20.54 25.19
CA ASN A 384 -13.38 -21.44 24.05
C ASN A 384 -14.11 -20.77 22.86
N LYS A 385 -14.26 -19.44 22.88
CA LYS A 385 -14.96 -18.67 21.84
C LYS A 385 -14.02 -18.34 20.68
N SER A 386 -14.60 -18.09 19.54
CA SER A 386 -13.95 -17.43 18.41
C SER A 386 -13.70 -15.94 18.72
N PRO A 387 -12.74 -15.30 18.08
CA PRO A 387 -12.58 -13.85 18.18
C PRO A 387 -13.77 -13.16 17.51
N ASN A 388 -14.21 -12.09 18.12
CA ASN A 388 -15.31 -11.25 17.66
C ASN A 388 -14.76 -9.87 17.29
N PHE A 389 -15.33 -9.27 16.27
CA PHE A 389 -14.86 -8.01 15.73
C PHE A 389 -16.00 -7.01 15.62
N LEU A 390 -15.70 -5.76 15.97
CA LEU A 390 -16.56 -4.60 15.72
C LEU A 390 -15.96 -3.78 14.58
N ILE A 391 -16.78 -3.45 13.60
CA ILE A 391 -16.40 -2.69 12.43
C ILE A 391 -17.36 -1.52 12.26
N MET A 392 -16.82 -0.32 12.10
CA MET A 392 -17.57 0.85 11.66
C MET A 392 -16.88 1.43 10.45
N ALA A 393 -17.63 1.64 9.37
CA ALA A 393 -17.17 2.28 8.16
C ALA A 393 -18.14 3.40 7.78
N ALA A 394 -17.61 4.59 7.48
CA ALA A 394 -18.40 5.70 6.96
C ALA A 394 -17.75 6.21 5.68
N LYS A 395 -18.60 6.50 4.67
CA LYS A 395 -18.11 7.05 3.40
C LYS A 395 -17.47 8.42 3.58
N ASP A 396 -16.61 8.80 2.63
CA ASP A 396 -16.23 10.20 2.47
C ASP A 396 -17.48 11.06 2.26
N PRO A 397 -17.68 12.16 3.02
CA PRO A 397 -18.84 13.04 2.82
C PRO A 397 -19.02 13.51 1.38
N ASN A 398 -17.92 13.70 0.64
CA ASN A 398 -17.92 14.13 -0.76
C ASN A 398 -17.78 12.95 -1.75
N GLY A 399 -17.51 11.75 -1.27
CA GLY A 399 -17.27 10.54 -2.07
C GLY A 399 -18.52 9.71 -2.36
N ALA A 400 -18.28 8.53 -2.89
CA ALA A 400 -19.30 7.55 -3.22
C ALA A 400 -19.84 6.83 -1.97
N ASN A 401 -21.01 6.21 -2.10
CA ASN A 401 -21.55 5.34 -1.07
C ASN A 401 -20.72 4.04 -0.99
N LEU A 402 -20.76 3.40 0.15
CA LEU A 402 -20.10 2.11 0.40
C LEU A 402 -20.95 0.97 -0.15
N GLU A 403 -20.30 0.04 -0.84
CA GLU A 403 -20.96 -1.17 -1.33
C GLU A 403 -20.90 -2.29 -0.29
N ARG A 404 -19.73 -2.50 0.32
CA ARG A 404 -19.52 -3.62 1.24
C ARG A 404 -18.37 -3.43 2.24
N VAL A 405 -18.44 -4.24 3.27
CA VAL A 405 -17.38 -4.45 4.24
C VAL A 405 -16.95 -5.91 4.20
N GLN A 406 -15.66 -6.12 4.06
CA GLN A 406 -15.05 -7.44 4.04
C GLN A 406 -14.04 -7.60 5.18
N VAL A 407 -13.91 -8.81 5.71
CA VAL A 407 -12.79 -9.23 6.54
C VAL A 407 -11.91 -10.15 5.73
N VAL A 408 -10.64 -9.82 5.62
CA VAL A 408 -9.60 -10.67 5.05
C VAL A 408 -8.87 -11.35 6.20
N LYS A 409 -8.90 -12.68 6.21
CA LYS A 409 -8.22 -13.53 7.18
C LYS A 409 -7.07 -14.26 6.49
N GLY A 410 -5.90 -14.29 7.12
CA GLY A 410 -4.83 -15.23 6.82
C GLY A 410 -4.50 -16.08 8.03
N TRP A 411 -4.07 -17.33 7.83
CA TRP A 411 -3.70 -18.24 8.92
C TRP A 411 -2.64 -19.25 8.52
N THR A 412 -1.96 -19.84 9.53
CA THR A 412 -1.01 -20.93 9.32
C THR A 412 -1.71 -22.28 9.34
N ASN A 413 -1.35 -23.14 8.40
CA ASN A 413 -1.76 -24.54 8.37
C ASN A 413 -0.88 -25.42 9.27
N LYS A 414 -1.31 -26.67 9.48
CA LYS A 414 -0.54 -27.64 10.29
C LYS A 414 0.84 -27.97 9.73
N ASP A 415 0.97 -27.95 8.40
CA ASP A 415 2.23 -28.22 7.69
C ASP A 415 3.18 -27.03 7.66
N GLY A 416 2.76 -25.87 8.17
CA GLY A 416 3.56 -24.65 8.20
C GLY A 416 3.37 -23.72 7.02
N SER A 417 2.58 -24.09 6.03
CA SER A 417 2.12 -23.19 4.98
C SER A 417 1.08 -22.22 5.52
N SER A 418 0.68 -21.25 4.70
CA SER A 418 -0.39 -20.31 5.02
C SER A 418 -1.55 -20.39 4.04
N SER A 419 -2.71 -19.98 4.48
CA SER A 419 -3.93 -19.84 3.68
C SER A 419 -4.59 -18.49 3.94
N GLU A 420 -5.52 -18.11 3.07
CA GLU A 420 -6.32 -16.89 3.23
C GLU A 420 -7.77 -17.12 2.84
N LYS A 421 -8.64 -16.27 3.34
CA LYS A 421 -10.06 -16.23 2.96
C LYS A 421 -10.61 -14.81 3.16
N VAL A 422 -11.44 -14.39 2.21
CA VAL A 422 -12.20 -13.15 2.27
C VAL A 422 -13.63 -13.46 2.65
N TYR A 423 -14.17 -12.73 3.62
CA TYR A 423 -15.55 -12.84 4.07
C TYR A 423 -16.28 -11.54 3.80
N ASP A 424 -17.39 -11.57 3.07
CA ASP A 424 -18.34 -10.45 3.05
C ASP A 424 -19.04 -10.42 4.41
N VAL A 425 -18.81 -9.34 5.15
CA VAL A 425 -19.39 -9.15 6.51
C VAL A 425 -20.69 -8.40 6.41
N ASP A 426 -20.73 -7.37 5.57
CA ASP A 426 -21.90 -6.55 5.35
C ASP A 426 -21.97 -6.09 3.89
N LEU A 427 -23.16 -6.02 3.34
CA LEU A 427 -23.41 -5.71 1.94
C LEU A 427 -24.58 -4.75 1.81
N SER A 428 -24.47 -3.75 0.95
CA SER A 428 -25.65 -2.98 0.53
C SER A 428 -26.62 -3.87 -0.24
N SER A 429 -27.89 -3.52 -0.24
CA SER A 429 -28.94 -4.25 -0.98
C SER A 429 -28.70 -4.28 -2.48
N ASP A 430 -27.91 -3.35 -2.99
CA ASP A 430 -27.61 -3.13 -4.42
C ASP A 430 -26.19 -3.58 -4.80
N ALA A 431 -25.51 -4.35 -3.94
CA ALA A 431 -24.14 -4.81 -4.16
C ALA A 431 -23.96 -5.45 -5.55
N GLY A 432 -22.88 -5.09 -6.24
CA GLY A 432 -22.63 -5.50 -7.63
C GLY A 432 -23.32 -4.65 -8.70
N SER A 433 -24.07 -3.61 -8.32
CA SER A 433 -24.69 -2.67 -9.25
C SER A 433 -23.76 -1.49 -9.55
N SER A 434 -23.98 -0.81 -10.68
CA SER A 434 -23.25 0.40 -11.07
C SER A 434 -24.19 1.47 -11.59
N THR A 435 -23.92 2.71 -11.21
CA THR A 435 -24.61 3.91 -11.75
C THR A 435 -23.69 4.76 -12.62
N VAL A 436 -22.51 4.27 -12.95
CA VAL A 436 -21.52 4.99 -13.75
C VAL A 436 -22.00 5.21 -15.17
N ASN A 437 -21.91 6.46 -15.63
CA ASN A 437 -22.03 6.84 -17.02
C ASN A 437 -20.65 7.25 -17.55
N ALA A 438 -20.01 6.35 -18.29
CA ALA A 438 -18.68 6.58 -18.83
C ALA A 438 -18.62 7.64 -19.94
N GLU A 439 -19.75 7.95 -20.60
CA GLU A 439 -19.80 9.00 -21.65
C GLU A 439 -19.74 10.42 -21.07
N THR A 440 -20.17 10.57 -19.82
CA THR A 440 -20.20 11.85 -19.14
C THR A 440 -19.29 11.89 -17.91
N ALA A 441 -18.59 10.81 -17.62
CA ALA A 441 -17.77 10.61 -16.41
C ALA A 441 -18.54 10.98 -15.13
N THR A 442 -19.78 10.47 -14.99
CA THR A 442 -20.66 10.75 -13.84
C THR A 442 -21.14 9.47 -13.20
N TYR A 443 -21.56 9.55 -11.95
CA TYR A 443 -22.23 8.48 -11.22
C TYR A 443 -23.30 9.06 -10.30
N LYS A 444 -24.14 8.20 -9.71
CA LYS A 444 -25.19 8.61 -8.76
C LYS A 444 -25.03 7.83 -7.46
N ASN A 445 -25.06 8.55 -6.35
CA ASN A 445 -25.14 7.97 -5.00
C ASN A 445 -26.57 7.50 -4.65
N SER A 446 -27.20 6.74 -5.56
CA SER A 446 -28.56 6.20 -5.38
C SER A 446 -28.56 4.72 -5.01
N ILE A 447 -27.41 4.11 -4.94
CA ILE A 447 -27.12 2.74 -4.49
C ILE A 447 -26.03 2.79 -3.42
N GLY A 448 -25.84 1.67 -2.71
CA GLY A 448 -24.88 1.61 -1.60
C GLY A 448 -25.37 2.31 -0.34
N GLU A 449 -24.57 2.24 0.71
CA GLU A 449 -24.88 2.76 2.03
C GLU A 449 -23.93 3.91 2.42
N SER A 450 -24.40 4.84 3.24
CA SER A 450 -23.54 5.92 3.75
C SER A 450 -22.60 5.46 4.85
N GLN A 451 -22.96 4.36 5.55
CA GLN A 451 -22.19 3.75 6.62
C GLN A 451 -22.57 2.30 6.82
N PHE A 452 -21.64 1.54 7.35
CA PHE A 452 -21.84 0.21 7.92
C PHE A 452 -21.40 0.19 9.37
N VAL A 453 -22.15 -0.53 10.20
CA VAL A 453 -21.78 -0.84 11.60
C VAL A 453 -22.05 -2.32 11.82
N SER A 454 -21.00 -3.10 11.93
CA SER A 454 -21.09 -4.55 11.84
C SER A 454 -20.43 -5.23 13.02
N PHE A 455 -21.02 -6.34 13.44
CA PHE A 455 -20.44 -7.34 14.33
C PHE A 455 -20.13 -8.59 13.51
N TRP A 456 -18.92 -9.13 13.64
CA TRP A 456 -18.53 -10.36 12.97
C TRP A 456 -17.74 -11.26 13.91
N SER A 457 -18.06 -12.55 13.89
CA SER A 457 -17.34 -13.60 14.61
C SER A 457 -16.72 -14.55 13.61
N ASP A 458 -15.44 -14.91 13.79
CA ASP A 458 -14.75 -15.81 12.85
C ASP A 458 -15.40 -17.21 12.89
N PRO A 459 -16.10 -17.64 11.81
CA PRO A 459 -16.76 -18.94 11.77
C PRO A 459 -15.78 -20.11 11.59
N ASP A 460 -14.58 -19.82 11.09
CA ASP A 460 -13.55 -20.80 10.76
C ASP A 460 -12.33 -20.68 11.69
N PHE A 461 -12.55 -20.17 12.92
CA PHE A 461 -11.46 -19.98 13.89
C PHE A 461 -10.89 -21.30 14.39
N ASN A 462 -9.58 -21.45 14.30
CA ASN A 462 -8.85 -22.54 14.91
C ASN A 462 -7.84 -22.01 15.95
N PRO A 463 -8.02 -22.32 17.24
CA PRO A 463 -7.16 -21.78 18.30
C PRO A 463 -5.70 -22.28 18.27
N ARG A 464 -5.36 -23.20 17.37
CA ARG A 464 -4.00 -23.73 17.22
C ARG A 464 -3.24 -23.09 16.07
N GLU A 465 -3.89 -22.20 15.33
CA GLU A 465 -3.38 -21.56 14.13
C GLU A 465 -3.14 -20.07 14.41
N GLN A 466 -1.94 -19.58 14.09
CA GLN A 466 -1.69 -18.16 14.05
C GLN A 466 -2.53 -17.55 12.94
N SER A 467 -3.08 -16.36 13.17
CA SER A 467 -3.88 -15.68 12.17
C SER A 467 -3.79 -14.17 12.26
N PHE A 468 -4.12 -13.51 11.15
CA PHE A 468 -4.37 -12.08 11.11
C PHE A 468 -5.73 -11.81 10.48
N TYR A 469 -6.27 -10.65 10.81
CA TYR A 469 -7.53 -10.14 10.29
C TYR A 469 -7.39 -8.67 9.95
N TYR A 470 -7.78 -8.26 8.77
CA TYR A 470 -7.94 -6.84 8.45
C TYR A 470 -9.24 -6.60 7.69
N VAL A 471 -9.73 -5.37 7.76
CA VAL A 471 -10.96 -4.96 7.08
C VAL A 471 -10.63 -4.33 5.75
N ARG A 472 -11.39 -4.67 4.73
CA ARG A 472 -11.46 -3.97 3.45
C ARG A 472 -12.87 -3.41 3.27
N VAL A 473 -12.97 -2.10 3.07
CA VAL A 473 -14.22 -1.39 2.77
C VAL A 473 -14.18 -1.00 1.31
N ILE A 474 -15.24 -1.27 0.57
CA ILE A 474 -15.31 -1.03 -0.88
C ILE A 474 -16.49 -0.11 -1.17
N GLU A 475 -16.25 0.96 -1.95
CA GLU A 475 -17.29 1.86 -2.47
C GLU A 475 -18.05 1.25 -3.65
N ILE A 476 -19.19 1.82 -3.99
CA ILE A 476 -19.85 1.58 -5.29
C ILE A 476 -18.93 2.02 -6.43
N PRO A 477 -19.09 1.48 -7.66
CA PRO A 477 -18.28 1.91 -8.80
C PRO A 477 -18.36 3.40 -9.10
N THR A 478 -17.21 4.03 -9.34
CA THR A 478 -17.04 5.43 -9.76
C THR A 478 -16.22 5.52 -11.05
N PRO A 479 -16.33 6.62 -11.85
CA PRO A 479 -15.48 6.80 -13.01
C PRO A 479 -13.99 6.90 -12.59
N ARG A 480 -13.11 6.28 -13.36
CA ARG A 480 -11.65 6.38 -13.19
C ARG A 480 -11.15 7.70 -13.80
N TRP A 481 -10.05 8.26 -13.30
CA TRP A 481 -9.47 9.53 -13.77
C TRP A 481 -9.27 9.57 -15.30
N THR A 482 -8.93 8.46 -15.92
CA THR A 482 -8.81 8.36 -17.38
C THR A 482 -10.14 8.62 -18.09
N THR A 483 -11.26 8.28 -17.46
CA THR A 483 -12.60 8.55 -18.00
C THR A 483 -12.95 10.02 -17.87
N TYR A 484 -12.60 10.68 -16.76
CA TYR A 484 -12.73 12.13 -16.62
C TYR A 484 -11.91 12.87 -17.68
N ASP A 485 -10.65 12.50 -17.87
CA ASP A 485 -9.79 13.07 -18.92
C ASP A 485 -10.36 12.84 -20.33
N SER A 486 -10.90 11.66 -20.60
CA SER A 486 -11.55 11.35 -21.88
C SER A 486 -12.67 12.32 -22.20
N VAL A 487 -13.50 12.65 -21.20
CA VAL A 487 -14.60 13.59 -21.37
C VAL A 487 -14.11 15.03 -21.50
N VAL A 488 -13.18 15.45 -20.64
CA VAL A 488 -12.67 16.84 -20.59
C VAL A 488 -11.87 17.19 -21.83
N PHE A 489 -10.96 16.30 -22.24
CA PHE A 489 -10.03 16.55 -23.36
C PHE A 489 -10.44 15.91 -24.69
N GLY A 490 -11.53 15.13 -24.72
CA GLY A 490 -12.01 14.46 -25.93
C GLY A 490 -11.14 13.28 -26.37
N ASN A 491 -10.34 12.71 -25.48
CA ASN A 491 -9.46 11.57 -25.77
C ASN A 491 -10.27 10.29 -25.95
N LYS A 492 -9.93 9.47 -26.95
CA LYS A 492 -10.48 8.13 -27.08
C LYS A 492 -9.66 7.16 -26.24
N LEU A 493 -10.31 6.54 -25.26
CA LEU A 493 -9.66 5.51 -24.47
C LEU A 493 -9.75 4.15 -25.16
N PRO A 494 -8.66 3.38 -25.24
CA PRO A 494 -8.66 1.98 -25.63
C PRO A 494 -9.64 1.14 -24.77
N LYS A 495 -10.14 0.04 -25.32
CA LYS A 495 -11.14 -0.80 -24.64
C LYS A 495 -10.60 -1.49 -23.37
N PHE A 496 -9.30 -1.74 -23.32
CA PHE A 496 -8.64 -2.38 -22.20
C PHE A 496 -8.45 -1.46 -20.98
N ILE A 497 -8.58 -0.13 -21.13
CA ILE A 497 -8.53 0.78 -19.98
C ILE A 497 -9.90 0.79 -19.31
N PRO A 498 -10.01 0.40 -18.03
CA PRO A 498 -11.25 0.46 -17.27
C PRO A 498 -11.84 1.86 -17.23
N ARG A 499 -13.14 1.94 -17.37
CA ARG A 499 -13.88 3.21 -17.29
C ARG A 499 -14.28 3.58 -15.88
N SER A 500 -14.30 2.58 -15.01
CA SER A 500 -14.67 2.72 -13.61
C SER A 500 -13.88 1.74 -12.78
N HIS A 501 -13.80 2.03 -11.51
CA HIS A 501 -13.25 1.17 -10.48
C HIS A 501 -14.03 1.34 -9.17
N GLN A 502 -13.63 0.65 -8.11
CA GLN A 502 -14.23 0.75 -6.79
C GLN A 502 -13.17 1.14 -5.78
N GLU A 503 -13.22 2.39 -5.36
CA GLU A 503 -12.36 2.93 -4.31
C GLU A 503 -12.54 2.16 -3.00
N ARG A 504 -11.50 2.15 -2.17
CA ARG A 504 -11.51 1.31 -0.98
C ARG A 504 -10.62 1.80 0.16
N ALA A 505 -10.76 1.14 1.29
CA ALA A 505 -9.89 1.32 2.44
C ALA A 505 -9.43 -0.04 2.98
N TYR A 506 -8.21 -0.09 3.57
CA TYR A 506 -7.60 -1.27 4.17
C TYR A 506 -7.11 -0.95 5.57
N THR A 507 -7.62 -1.62 6.61
CA THR A 507 -7.13 -1.41 7.97
C THR A 507 -5.84 -2.14 8.25
N SER A 508 -5.05 -1.67 9.21
CA SER A 508 -3.99 -2.46 9.82
C SER A 508 -4.56 -3.75 10.41
N PRO A 509 -3.81 -4.87 10.32
CA PRO A 509 -4.28 -6.15 10.83
C PRO A 509 -4.39 -6.20 12.36
N ILE A 510 -5.34 -7.00 12.85
CA ILE A 510 -5.36 -7.53 14.21
C ILE A 510 -4.84 -8.96 14.16
N TRP A 511 -3.93 -9.31 15.08
CA TRP A 511 -3.20 -10.57 15.07
C TRP A 511 -3.67 -11.51 16.18
N TYR A 512 -3.62 -12.79 15.92
CA TYR A 512 -3.77 -13.85 16.90
C TYR A 512 -2.58 -14.80 16.83
N SER A 513 -1.93 -15.03 17.97
CA SER A 513 -0.91 -16.08 18.13
C SER A 513 -1.35 -17.01 19.25
N PRO A 514 -1.44 -18.34 19.01
CA PRO A 514 -1.66 -19.31 20.06
C PRO A 514 -0.48 -19.35 21.03
N GLU A 515 -0.70 -19.88 22.25
CA GLU A 515 0.34 -20.14 23.25
C GLU A 515 1.38 -21.17 22.78
#